data_d1e68d6c62503a5b0418778444dc13fe
#
_entry.id   d1e68d6c62503a5b0418778444dc13fe
#
_cell.length_a   1.000
_cell.length_b   1.000
_cell.length_c   1.000
_cell.angle_alpha   90.00
_cell.angle_beta   90.00
_cell.angle_gamma   90.00
#
_symmetry.space_group_name_H-M   'P 1'
#
loop_
_entity.id
_entity.type
_entity.pdbx_description
1 polymer ?
#
loop_
_entity_poly.entity_id
_entity_poly.type
_entity_poly.pdbx_seq_one_letter_code
_entity_poly.pdbx_strand_id
1 'polypeptide(L)'
;VEKKWGVPPEKIIDLLGLMGDSSDNVPGVAGVGQKTAVKLIKEFGSLEGALKNALLVKNKRAQTGLLNGSVNAKLSKELVTIIKDVNLDYQITDFDIKTININACIEKFSELEFHALLKQFGELDNGNKLSKQIETQKQYGIIKTTVDLDNLLKKLNRAKIIALGIQTTNLKPME
;
A
#
# COMPACT_ATOMS: atom_id res chain seq x y z
N VAL A 1 22.15 1.22 -4.54
CA VAL A 1 21.88 0.05 -3.69
C VAL A 1 22.99 -0.11 -2.67
N GLU A 2 24.23 -0.33 -3.10
CA GLU A 2 25.37 -0.65 -2.23
C GLU A 2 25.64 0.41 -1.15
N LYS A 3 25.59 1.69 -1.50
CA LYS A 3 25.74 2.82 -0.52
C LYS A 3 24.71 2.75 0.61
N LYS A 4 23.47 2.30 0.31
CA LYS A 4 22.36 2.25 1.30
C LYS A 4 22.37 0.94 2.07
N TRP A 5 22.59 -0.19 1.39
CA TRP A 5 22.38 -1.52 1.94
C TRP A 5 23.67 -2.21 2.37
N GLY A 6 24.84 -1.74 1.92
CA GLY A 6 26.15 -2.30 2.24
C GLY A 6 26.52 -3.56 1.48
N VAL A 7 25.68 -3.98 0.53
CA VAL A 7 25.90 -5.10 -0.40
C VAL A 7 25.46 -4.71 -1.81
N PRO A 8 26.02 -5.33 -2.87
CA PRO A 8 25.61 -5.08 -4.24
C PRO A 8 24.21 -5.63 -4.53
N PRO A 9 23.54 -5.19 -5.62
CA PRO A 9 22.15 -5.56 -5.93
C PRO A 9 21.90 -7.08 -5.92
N GLU A 10 22.82 -7.86 -6.43
CA GLU A 10 22.71 -9.32 -6.56
C GLU A 10 22.66 -10.04 -5.19
N LYS A 11 23.03 -9.34 -4.12
CA LYS A 11 23.08 -9.87 -2.76
C LYS A 11 21.91 -9.38 -1.88
N ILE A 12 20.99 -8.59 -2.42
CA ILE A 12 19.83 -8.10 -1.66
C ILE A 12 18.91 -9.23 -1.24
N ILE A 13 18.69 -10.22 -2.08
CA ILE A 13 17.88 -11.40 -1.74
C ILE A 13 18.50 -12.16 -0.56
N ASP A 14 19.81 -12.39 -0.57
CA ASP A 14 20.52 -13.02 0.54
C ASP A 14 20.46 -12.17 1.82
N LEU A 15 20.57 -10.85 1.69
CA LEU A 15 20.48 -9.91 2.79
C LEU A 15 19.11 -9.97 3.47
N LEU A 16 18.04 -9.86 2.69
CA LEU A 16 16.67 -9.90 3.19
C LEU A 16 16.32 -11.30 3.72
N GLY A 17 16.79 -12.36 3.09
CA GLY A 17 16.63 -13.71 3.60
C GLY A 17 17.26 -13.93 4.98
N LEU A 18 18.40 -13.27 5.26
CA LEU A 18 19.05 -13.32 6.58
C LEU A 18 18.39 -12.41 7.61
N MET A 19 18.12 -11.15 7.25
CA MET A 19 17.60 -10.18 8.23
C MET A 19 16.07 -10.20 8.37
N GLY A 20 15.38 -10.77 7.40
CA GLY A 20 13.91 -10.67 7.30
C GLY A 20 13.43 -9.31 6.82
N ASP A 21 12.11 -9.19 6.67
CA ASP A 21 11.41 -7.95 6.40
C ASP A 21 10.11 -7.91 7.20
N SER A 22 10.04 -7.01 8.17
CA SER A 22 8.85 -6.87 9.03
C SER A 22 7.65 -6.27 8.30
N SER A 23 7.88 -5.50 7.23
CA SER A 23 6.80 -4.92 6.43
C SER A 23 6.00 -6.00 5.71
N ASP A 24 6.70 -7.03 5.23
CA ASP A 24 6.14 -8.14 4.45
C ASP A 24 6.03 -9.43 5.27
N ASN A 25 6.22 -9.34 6.59
CA ASN A 25 6.16 -10.47 7.52
C ASN A 25 7.14 -11.62 7.14
N VAL A 26 8.31 -11.27 6.60
CA VAL A 26 9.38 -12.22 6.29
C VAL A 26 10.22 -12.47 7.55
N PRO A 27 10.31 -13.72 8.07
CA PRO A 27 10.85 -13.98 9.40
C PRO A 27 12.35 -13.72 9.55
N GLY A 28 13.16 -13.98 8.53
CA GLY A 28 14.61 -13.91 8.63
C GLY A 28 15.21 -14.91 9.59
N VAL A 29 16.43 -14.61 10.06
CA VAL A 29 17.17 -15.39 11.07
C VAL A 29 17.16 -14.64 12.40
N ALA A 30 16.73 -15.29 13.46
CA ALA A 30 16.69 -14.69 14.80
C ALA A 30 18.06 -14.17 15.24
N GLY A 31 18.13 -12.92 15.65
CA GLY A 31 19.38 -12.30 16.07
C GLY A 31 20.29 -11.77 14.96
N VAL A 32 19.82 -11.83 13.71
CA VAL A 32 20.53 -11.30 12.53
C VAL A 32 19.79 -10.06 12.03
N GLY A 33 20.27 -8.87 12.36
CA GLY A 33 19.81 -7.61 11.76
C GLY A 33 20.70 -7.20 10.59
N GLN A 34 20.38 -6.10 9.92
CA GLN A 34 21.03 -5.62 8.70
C GLN A 34 22.57 -5.59 8.81
N LYS A 35 23.13 -4.99 9.87
CA LYS A 35 24.58 -4.90 10.04
C LYS A 35 25.28 -6.27 10.14
N THR A 36 24.61 -7.23 10.79
CA THR A 36 25.12 -8.60 10.91
C THR A 36 24.98 -9.36 9.61
N ALA A 37 23.84 -9.23 8.92
CA ALA A 37 23.61 -9.86 7.61
C ALA A 37 24.63 -9.38 6.58
N VAL A 38 24.93 -8.08 6.50
CA VAL A 38 25.97 -7.53 5.61
C VAL A 38 27.34 -8.16 5.90
N LYS A 39 27.72 -8.30 7.19
CA LYS A 39 28.98 -8.94 7.55
C LYS A 39 29.03 -10.40 7.13
N LEU A 40 27.95 -11.15 7.38
CA LEU A 40 27.84 -12.55 7.01
C LEU A 40 27.95 -12.74 5.48
N ILE A 41 27.31 -11.88 4.70
CA ILE A 41 27.39 -11.94 3.24
C ILE A 41 28.80 -11.61 2.74
N LYS A 42 29.46 -10.60 3.32
CA LYS A 42 30.85 -10.26 2.96
C LYS A 42 31.82 -11.36 3.32
N GLU A 43 31.61 -12.07 4.42
CA GLU A 43 32.49 -13.13 4.91
C GLU A 43 32.24 -14.47 4.22
N PHE A 44 30.96 -14.85 4.00
CA PHE A 44 30.57 -16.17 3.51
C PHE A 44 29.94 -16.17 2.10
N GLY A 45 29.81 -15.00 1.49
CA GLY A 45 29.38 -14.82 0.10
C GLY A 45 27.88 -14.89 -0.15
N SER A 46 27.11 -15.65 0.63
CA SER A 46 25.65 -15.83 0.47
C SER A 46 24.98 -16.28 1.76
N LEU A 47 23.65 -16.32 1.76
CA LEU A 47 22.86 -16.90 2.84
C LEU A 47 23.23 -18.38 3.07
N GLU A 48 23.34 -19.18 2.02
CA GLU A 48 23.72 -20.58 2.12
C GLU A 48 25.15 -20.74 2.68
N GLY A 49 26.07 -19.87 2.23
CA GLY A 49 27.43 -19.82 2.77
C GLY A 49 27.45 -19.53 4.27
N ALA A 50 26.62 -18.58 4.74
CA ALA A 50 26.49 -18.25 6.15
C ALA A 50 25.88 -19.41 6.96
N LEU A 51 24.85 -20.08 6.44
CA LEU A 51 24.26 -21.26 7.09
C LEU A 51 25.24 -22.42 7.19
N LYS A 52 25.97 -22.72 6.11
CA LYS A 52 26.97 -23.80 6.08
C LYS A 52 28.13 -23.58 7.07
N ASN A 53 28.50 -22.30 7.26
CA ASN A 53 29.62 -21.92 8.12
C ASN A 53 29.13 -21.31 9.46
N ALA A 54 27.92 -21.64 9.89
CA ALA A 54 27.32 -21.05 11.10
C ALA A 54 28.20 -21.19 12.35
N LEU A 55 28.91 -22.30 12.51
CA LEU A 55 29.83 -22.55 13.64
C LEU A 55 31.01 -21.58 13.68
N LEU A 56 31.43 -21.01 12.55
CA LEU A 56 32.53 -20.06 12.44
C LEU A 56 32.10 -18.62 12.79
N VAL A 57 30.80 -18.35 12.90
CA VAL A 57 30.27 -17.03 13.16
C VAL A 57 30.59 -16.59 14.60
N LYS A 58 31.36 -15.50 14.74
CA LYS A 58 31.84 -14.99 16.03
C LYS A 58 30.72 -14.47 16.92
N ASN A 59 29.67 -13.89 16.34
CA ASN A 59 28.52 -13.38 17.07
C ASN A 59 27.64 -14.54 17.55
N LYS A 60 27.68 -14.85 18.85
CA LYS A 60 26.97 -16.00 19.44
C LYS A 60 25.46 -15.99 19.18
N ARG A 61 24.82 -14.81 19.24
CA ARG A 61 23.38 -14.70 18.96
C ARG A 61 23.04 -15.03 17.51
N ALA A 62 23.83 -14.50 16.58
CA ALA A 62 23.68 -14.82 15.15
C ALA A 62 24.04 -16.28 14.86
N GLN A 63 25.08 -16.82 15.48
CA GLN A 63 25.45 -18.22 15.38
C GLN A 63 24.31 -19.16 15.78
N THR A 64 23.74 -18.94 16.97
CA THR A 64 22.59 -19.72 17.44
C THR A 64 21.38 -19.56 16.52
N GLY A 65 21.12 -18.32 16.04
CA GLY A 65 20.05 -18.07 15.07
C GLY A 65 20.23 -18.83 13.75
N LEU A 66 21.43 -18.85 13.19
CA LEU A 66 21.74 -19.59 11.95
C LEU A 66 21.61 -21.11 12.14
N LEU A 67 22.09 -21.65 13.25
CA LEU A 67 22.01 -23.09 13.55
C LEU A 67 20.57 -23.57 13.70
N ASN A 68 19.73 -22.79 14.38
CA ASN A 68 18.35 -23.16 14.68
C ASN A 68 17.34 -22.66 13.64
N GLY A 69 17.70 -21.63 12.87
CA GLY A 69 16.80 -20.92 11.94
C GLY A 69 17.01 -21.23 10.47
N SER A 70 17.66 -22.33 10.11
CA SER A 70 17.96 -22.64 8.71
C SER A 70 16.72 -22.76 7.82
N VAL A 71 15.64 -23.29 8.36
CA VAL A 71 14.35 -23.41 7.65
C VAL A 71 13.76 -22.01 7.39
N ASN A 72 13.70 -21.16 8.41
CA ASN A 72 13.20 -19.80 8.27
C ASN A 72 14.07 -18.96 7.33
N ALA A 73 15.39 -19.14 7.34
CA ALA A 73 16.28 -18.45 6.42
C ALA A 73 15.99 -18.79 4.96
N LYS A 74 15.82 -20.08 4.66
CA LYS A 74 15.48 -20.56 3.32
C LYS A 74 14.10 -20.08 2.87
N LEU A 75 13.09 -20.20 3.75
CA LEU A 75 11.75 -19.68 3.50
C LEU A 75 11.79 -18.17 3.25
N SER A 76 12.52 -17.43 4.05
CA SER A 76 12.67 -15.98 3.88
C SER A 76 13.29 -15.62 2.54
N LYS A 77 14.33 -16.36 2.10
CA LYS A 77 14.94 -16.18 0.79
C LYS A 77 13.95 -16.45 -0.34
N GLU A 78 13.15 -17.51 -0.22
CA GLU A 78 12.08 -17.82 -1.18
C GLU A 78 11.04 -16.70 -1.26
N LEU A 79 10.55 -16.23 -0.12
CA LEU A 79 9.53 -15.17 -0.02
C LEU A 79 10.00 -13.83 -0.61
N VAL A 80 11.26 -13.47 -0.46
CA VAL A 80 11.82 -12.22 -1.01
C VAL A 80 12.32 -12.36 -2.46
N THR A 81 12.27 -13.55 -3.03
CA THR A 81 12.66 -13.77 -4.42
C THR A 81 11.48 -13.49 -5.34
N ILE A 82 11.66 -12.51 -6.22
CA ILE A 82 10.62 -12.11 -7.17
C ILE A 82 10.43 -13.21 -8.21
N ILE A 83 9.19 -13.67 -8.37
CA ILE A 83 8.78 -14.58 -9.45
C ILE A 83 8.72 -13.76 -10.75
N LYS A 84 9.44 -14.19 -11.79
CA LYS A 84 9.56 -13.49 -13.07
C LYS A 84 8.77 -14.11 -14.20
N ASP A 85 8.27 -15.30 -14.00
CA ASP A 85 7.61 -16.16 -14.97
C ASP A 85 6.13 -16.42 -14.61
N VAL A 86 5.50 -15.42 -13.99
CA VAL A 86 4.06 -15.46 -13.74
C VAL A 86 3.33 -15.53 -15.07
N ASN A 87 2.50 -16.56 -15.24
CA ASN A 87 1.67 -16.69 -16.42
C ASN A 87 0.58 -15.60 -16.39
N LEU A 88 0.61 -14.70 -17.34
CA LEU A 88 -0.34 -13.61 -17.49
C LEU A 88 -1.10 -13.79 -18.81
N ASP A 89 -2.42 -13.64 -18.76
CA ASP A 89 -3.29 -13.64 -19.95
C ASP A 89 -3.21 -12.35 -20.78
N TYR A 90 -2.13 -11.56 -20.59
CA TYR A 90 -1.89 -10.28 -21.23
C TYR A 90 -0.66 -10.32 -22.12
N GLN A 91 -0.73 -9.62 -23.24
CA GLN A 91 0.40 -9.34 -24.11
C GLN A 91 0.97 -7.95 -23.80
N ILE A 92 2.24 -7.71 -24.11
CA ILE A 92 2.89 -6.40 -23.89
C ILE A 92 2.11 -5.27 -24.58
N THR A 93 1.52 -5.53 -25.73
CA THR A 93 0.68 -4.59 -26.49
C THR A 93 -0.61 -4.19 -25.78
N ASP A 94 -1.07 -4.97 -24.80
CA ASP A 94 -2.26 -4.62 -24.02
C ASP A 94 -1.99 -3.46 -23.05
N PHE A 95 -0.71 -3.22 -22.76
CA PHE A 95 -0.24 -2.13 -21.91
C PHE A 95 0.12 -0.86 -22.70
N ASP A 96 -0.07 -0.84 -24.01
CA ASP A 96 0.13 0.36 -24.80
C ASP A 96 -0.82 1.47 -24.35
N ILE A 97 -0.27 2.68 -24.20
CA ILE A 97 -1.06 3.85 -23.85
C ILE A 97 -2.02 4.16 -25.01
N LYS A 98 -3.30 3.87 -24.80
CA LYS A 98 -4.36 4.18 -25.76
C LYS A 98 -4.79 5.65 -25.61
N THR A 99 -5.43 6.17 -26.64
CA THR A 99 -6.04 7.51 -26.57
C THR A 99 -7.02 7.58 -25.40
N ILE A 100 -6.83 8.57 -24.55
CA ILE A 100 -7.69 8.77 -23.37
C ILE A 100 -9.10 9.14 -23.85
N ASN A 101 -10.10 8.44 -23.37
CA ASN A 101 -11.49 8.83 -23.53
C ASN A 101 -11.84 9.92 -22.51
N ILE A 102 -11.66 11.18 -22.91
CA ILE A 102 -11.84 12.35 -22.04
C ILE A 102 -13.26 12.40 -21.48
N ASN A 103 -14.28 12.10 -22.29
CA ASN A 103 -15.68 12.13 -21.85
C ASN A 103 -15.94 11.09 -20.74
N ALA A 104 -15.46 9.87 -20.92
CA ALA A 104 -15.60 8.83 -19.90
C ALA A 104 -14.84 9.20 -18.59
N CYS A 105 -13.69 9.86 -18.72
CA CYS A 105 -12.95 10.37 -17.56
C CYS A 105 -13.73 11.46 -16.83
N ILE A 106 -14.29 12.44 -17.56
CA ILE A 106 -15.11 13.53 -16.99
C ILE A 106 -16.33 12.97 -16.27
N GLU A 107 -17.04 12.02 -16.89
CA GLU A 107 -18.20 11.36 -16.28
C GLU A 107 -17.81 10.67 -14.96
N LYS A 108 -16.72 9.88 -14.98
CA LYS A 108 -16.26 9.15 -13.81
C LYS A 108 -15.72 10.06 -12.70
N PHE A 109 -14.99 11.11 -13.05
CA PHE A 109 -14.50 12.09 -12.09
C PHE A 109 -15.64 12.94 -11.48
N SER A 110 -16.71 13.17 -12.24
CA SER A 110 -17.91 13.81 -11.73
C SER A 110 -18.64 12.93 -10.72
N GLU A 111 -18.80 11.64 -11.03
CA GLU A 111 -19.41 10.66 -10.12
C GLU A 111 -18.64 10.56 -8.80
N LEU A 112 -17.30 10.59 -8.89
CA LEU A 112 -16.40 10.47 -7.73
C LEU A 112 -16.10 11.82 -7.05
N GLU A 113 -16.70 12.92 -7.49
CA GLU A 113 -16.46 14.29 -6.98
C GLU A 113 -14.97 14.73 -7.03
N PHE A 114 -14.21 14.29 -8.02
CA PHE A 114 -12.79 14.65 -8.20
C PHE A 114 -12.66 16.00 -8.91
N HIS A 115 -12.99 17.09 -8.22
CA HIS A 115 -13.07 18.43 -8.79
C HIS A 115 -11.77 18.94 -9.44
N ALA A 116 -10.61 18.60 -8.87
CA ALA A 116 -9.31 18.97 -9.43
C ALA A 116 -9.06 18.30 -10.80
N LEU A 117 -9.39 17.01 -10.92
CA LEU A 117 -9.26 16.27 -12.17
C LEU A 117 -10.30 16.71 -13.18
N LEU A 118 -11.53 16.99 -12.78
CA LEU A 118 -12.55 17.56 -13.66
C LEU A 118 -12.10 18.86 -14.33
N LYS A 119 -11.47 19.76 -13.56
CA LYS A 119 -10.92 20.99 -14.10
C LYS A 119 -9.81 20.70 -15.12
N GLN A 120 -8.84 19.86 -14.75
CA GLN A 120 -7.71 19.51 -15.61
C GLN A 120 -8.14 18.85 -16.91
N PHE A 121 -9.07 17.91 -16.87
CA PHE A 121 -9.54 17.19 -18.06
C PHE A 121 -10.53 18.00 -18.88
N GLY A 122 -11.30 18.90 -18.27
CA GLY A 122 -12.16 19.84 -18.98
C GLY A 122 -11.38 20.88 -19.80
N GLU A 123 -10.17 21.24 -19.39
CA GLU A 123 -9.26 22.11 -20.17
C GLU A 123 -8.65 21.39 -21.38
N LEU A 124 -8.53 20.05 -21.32
CA LEU A 124 -8.04 19.23 -22.44
C LEU A 124 -9.11 19.01 -23.53
N ASP A 125 -10.37 19.14 -23.18
CA ASP A 125 -11.50 19.04 -24.12
C ASP A 125 -11.68 20.35 -24.87
N ASN A 126 -10.79 20.64 -25.81
CA ASN A 126 -10.75 21.87 -26.61
C ASN A 126 -12.13 22.24 -27.20
N GLY A 127 -12.97 22.89 -26.41
CA GLY A 127 -14.11 23.64 -26.90
C GLY A 127 -15.52 23.03 -26.78
N ASN A 128 -15.69 21.80 -26.32
CA ASN A 128 -17.01 21.33 -25.94
C ASN A 128 -17.34 21.80 -24.52
N LYS A 129 -18.17 22.84 -24.43
CA LYS A 129 -18.73 23.40 -23.20
C LYS A 129 -19.56 22.35 -22.46
N LEU A 130 -18.91 21.36 -21.85
CA LEU A 130 -19.50 20.47 -20.86
C LEU A 130 -19.22 20.93 -19.43
N SER A 131 -18.88 22.22 -19.26
CA SER A 131 -19.02 22.90 -17.97
C SER A 131 -20.50 23.29 -17.69
N LYS A 132 -21.44 22.41 -18.04
CA LYS A 132 -22.69 22.37 -17.28
C LYS A 132 -22.28 21.81 -15.91
N GLN A 133 -22.07 22.74 -14.97
CA GLN A 133 -22.16 22.47 -13.56
C GLN A 133 -23.32 21.49 -13.38
N ILE A 134 -23.01 20.25 -13.06
CA ILE A 134 -23.96 19.39 -12.39
C ILE A 134 -24.02 20.03 -11.00
N GLU A 135 -24.78 21.13 -10.90
CA GLU A 135 -25.35 21.55 -9.64
C GLU A 135 -26.26 20.41 -9.23
N THR A 136 -25.68 19.42 -8.55
CA THR A 136 -26.46 18.59 -7.65
C THR A 136 -27.11 19.60 -6.72
N GLN A 137 -28.40 19.85 -6.89
CA GLN A 137 -29.19 20.66 -5.96
C GLN A 137 -29.10 19.93 -4.62
N LYS A 138 -28.07 20.26 -3.85
CA LYS A 138 -27.92 19.77 -2.48
C LYS A 138 -29.04 20.45 -1.69
N GLN A 139 -30.09 19.72 -1.41
CA GLN A 139 -31.18 20.19 -0.57
C GLN A 139 -30.72 20.12 0.88
N TYR A 140 -30.21 21.23 1.37
CA TYR A 140 -29.93 21.37 2.80
C TYR A 140 -31.22 21.76 3.53
N GLY A 141 -31.52 21.07 4.62
CA GLY A 141 -32.61 21.43 5.53
C GLY A 141 -32.08 21.62 6.95
N ILE A 142 -32.50 22.66 7.60
CA ILE A 142 -32.22 22.89 9.03
C ILE A 142 -33.43 22.44 9.80
N ILE A 143 -33.27 21.57 10.80
CA ILE A 143 -34.29 21.09 11.68
C ILE A 143 -34.40 22.08 12.86
N LYS A 144 -35.52 22.83 12.94
CA LYS A 144 -35.74 23.82 13.98
C LYS A 144 -36.96 23.51 14.85
N THR A 145 -37.86 22.66 14.35
CA THR A 145 -39.12 22.36 15.04
C THR A 145 -39.31 20.85 15.20
N THR A 146 -40.19 20.44 16.09
CA THR A 146 -40.56 19.01 16.26
C THR A 146 -41.21 18.45 14.99
N VAL A 147 -41.94 19.24 14.24
CA VAL A 147 -42.53 18.84 12.95
C VAL A 147 -41.43 18.53 11.91
N ASP A 148 -40.38 19.36 11.86
CA ASP A 148 -39.26 19.14 10.97
C ASP A 148 -38.52 17.83 11.34
N LEU A 149 -38.38 17.58 12.66
CA LEU A 149 -37.77 16.34 13.18
C LEU A 149 -38.60 15.12 12.78
N ASP A 150 -39.91 15.15 12.94
CA ASP A 150 -40.80 14.05 12.54
C ASP A 150 -40.71 13.76 11.04
N ASN A 151 -40.64 14.82 10.21
CA ASN A 151 -40.44 14.67 8.77
C ASN A 151 -39.06 14.08 8.41
N LEU A 152 -38.02 14.48 9.14
CA LEU A 152 -36.68 13.86 8.97
C LEU A 152 -36.70 12.38 9.36
N LEU A 153 -37.29 12.03 10.50
CA LEU A 153 -37.38 10.62 10.95
C LEU A 153 -38.12 9.73 9.94
N LYS A 154 -39.19 10.24 9.32
CA LYS A 154 -39.90 9.52 8.25
C LYS A 154 -39.00 9.28 7.02
N LYS A 155 -38.13 10.23 6.67
CA LYS A 155 -37.15 10.07 5.58
C LYS A 155 -36.05 9.08 5.95
N LEU A 156 -35.49 9.17 7.16
CA LEU A 156 -34.44 8.29 7.66
C LEU A 156 -34.90 6.84 7.73
N ASN A 157 -36.13 6.58 8.17
CA ASN A 157 -36.70 5.21 8.24
C ASN A 157 -36.86 4.55 6.87
N ARG A 158 -36.86 5.33 5.78
CA ARG A 158 -36.95 4.81 4.40
C ARG A 158 -35.58 4.74 3.73
N ALA A 159 -34.56 5.33 4.31
CA ALA A 159 -33.21 5.38 3.73
C ALA A 159 -32.48 4.04 3.95
N LYS A 160 -31.86 3.52 2.90
CA LYS A 160 -31.02 2.32 2.98
C LYS A 160 -29.65 2.59 3.60
N ILE A 161 -29.15 3.80 3.45
CA ILE A 161 -27.85 4.26 3.95
C ILE A 161 -28.02 5.64 4.52
N ILE A 162 -27.48 5.89 5.70
CA ILE A 162 -27.47 7.19 6.38
C ILE A 162 -26.02 7.51 6.73
N ALA A 163 -25.57 8.71 6.38
CA ALA A 163 -24.31 9.25 6.86
C ALA A 163 -24.59 10.24 8.00
N LEU A 164 -23.92 10.05 9.14
CA LEU A 164 -24.06 10.92 10.31
C LEU A 164 -22.74 11.62 10.59
N GLY A 165 -22.73 12.94 10.57
CA GLY A 165 -21.62 13.76 11.05
C GLY A 165 -21.99 14.43 12.37
N ILE A 166 -21.12 14.39 13.38
CA ILE A 166 -21.31 15.03 14.66
C ILE A 166 -20.22 16.09 14.83
N GLN A 167 -20.63 17.31 15.16
CA GLN A 167 -19.73 18.40 15.50
C GLN A 167 -20.03 18.86 16.92
N THR A 168 -19.02 18.84 17.77
CA THR A 168 -19.16 19.21 19.18
C THR A 168 -18.33 20.45 19.49
N THR A 169 -18.73 21.21 20.47
CA THR A 169 -17.99 22.38 20.97
C THR A 169 -16.82 22.00 21.86
N ASN A 170 -16.79 20.77 22.37
CA ASN A 170 -15.72 20.24 23.22
C ASN A 170 -15.54 18.74 22.96
N LEU A 171 -14.29 18.23 23.15
CA LEU A 171 -13.96 16.82 23.06
C LEU A 171 -14.37 16.01 24.32
N LYS A 172 -14.74 16.72 25.41
CA LYS A 172 -15.23 16.09 26.62
C LYS A 172 -16.77 16.02 26.56
N PRO A 173 -17.35 14.84 26.40
CA PRO A 173 -18.79 14.69 26.52
C PRO A 173 -19.19 14.87 27.99
N MET A 174 -20.16 15.73 28.26
CA MET A 174 -20.79 15.84 29.60
C MET A 174 -20.05 16.72 30.65
N GLU A 175 -19.34 17.78 30.26
CA GLU A 175 -19.15 18.95 31.16
C GLU A 175 -20.01 20.10 30.75
#